data_da6e98193b304643cfc5a97410837014
#
_entry.id   da6e98193b304643cfc5a97410837014
#
_cell.length_a   1.000
_cell.length_b   1.000
_cell.length_c   1.000
_cell.angle_alpha   90.00
_cell.angle_beta   90.00
_cell.angle_gamma   90.00
#
_symmetry.space_group_name_H-M   'P 1'
#
loop_
_entity.id
_entity.type
_entity.pdbx_description
1 polymer ?
#
loop_
_entity_poly.entity_id
_entity_poly.type
_entity_poly.pdbx_seq_one_letter_code
_entity_poly.pdbx_strand_id
1 'polypeptide(L)'
;MLAVAVLFGLCSLSSIAQEKKSFTLEDLNFGGTNYRNMIPKTQYHAWWGDELVRLDVEECYLVDKKTGKETLLLDTARVNGIIRDEGSKSVVRHLYNVEFPEAGKPLMWISTSNESMLLDWKNRKILESVKSVGGVSAVAFCKASKMISAVKEHNLYVTDYHGNTKQLSTDGSREIVYGQSVHRSEFGISKGMFWSPDGQRLAFYRMDQSKVADYPQVNIKARSAAYEPDKYPMAGEQSHDVTIGIYDLKTEKTIYLETPKSDDTKQLPAWG
;
A
#
# COMPACT_ATOMS: atom_id res chain seq x y z
N MET A 1 76.26 24.41 -16.98
CA MET A 1 75.01 23.79 -17.45
C MET A 1 74.56 22.73 -16.43
N LEU A 2 73.59 23.09 -15.59
CA LEU A 2 73.02 22.19 -14.56
C LEU A 2 71.94 21.34 -15.19
N ALA A 3 72.08 20.05 -15.14
CA ALA A 3 70.99 19.11 -15.48
C ALA A 3 70.09 18.90 -14.27
N VAL A 4 68.85 19.30 -14.37
CA VAL A 4 67.81 19.01 -13.37
C VAL A 4 67.19 17.68 -13.72
N ALA A 5 67.45 16.65 -12.91
CA ALA A 5 66.80 15.36 -12.97
C ALA A 5 65.42 15.47 -12.27
N VAL A 6 64.36 15.42 -13.05
CA VAL A 6 63.00 15.31 -12.50
C VAL A 6 62.74 13.86 -12.17
N LEU A 7 62.74 13.51 -10.87
CA LEU A 7 62.28 12.24 -10.35
C LEU A 7 60.76 12.23 -10.39
N PHE A 8 60.19 11.56 -11.40
CA PHE A 8 58.79 11.15 -11.34
C PHE A 8 58.63 9.98 -10.40
N GLY A 9 58.25 10.29 -9.16
CA GLY A 9 57.79 9.27 -8.22
C GLY A 9 56.47 8.70 -8.70
N LEU A 10 56.48 7.51 -9.29
CA LEU A 10 55.32 6.68 -9.52
C LEU A 10 54.74 6.28 -8.15
N CYS A 11 53.81 7.06 -7.64
CA CYS A 11 52.89 6.60 -6.61
C CYS A 11 51.99 5.53 -7.27
N SER A 12 52.37 4.30 -7.22
CA SER A 12 51.49 3.16 -7.42
C SER A 12 50.42 3.24 -6.33
N LEU A 13 49.30 3.86 -6.66
CA LEU A 13 48.06 3.69 -5.92
C LEU A 13 47.69 2.21 -6.07
N SER A 14 48.12 1.42 -5.09
CA SER A 14 47.57 0.10 -4.89
C SER A 14 46.09 0.31 -4.65
N SER A 15 45.26 0.24 -5.69
CA SER A 15 43.86 0.04 -5.48
C SER A 15 43.74 -1.29 -4.75
N ILE A 16 43.50 -1.23 -3.45
CA ILE A 16 43.10 -2.39 -2.66
C ILE A 16 41.74 -2.74 -3.26
N ALA A 17 41.77 -3.60 -4.29
CA ALA A 17 40.59 -4.25 -4.75
C ALA A 17 40.08 -5.04 -3.53
N GLN A 18 39.03 -4.53 -2.91
CA GLN A 18 38.38 -5.20 -1.81
C GLN A 18 38.06 -6.61 -2.30
N GLU A 19 38.73 -7.63 -1.76
CA GLU A 19 38.48 -9.03 -2.13
C GLU A 19 36.96 -9.27 -2.03
N LYS A 20 36.36 -9.60 -3.14
CA LYS A 20 34.94 -9.91 -3.17
C LYS A 20 34.73 -11.16 -2.32
N LYS A 21 34.05 -11.00 -1.21
CA LYS A 21 33.66 -12.11 -0.36
C LYS A 21 32.76 -13.07 -1.14
N SER A 22 33.12 -14.36 -1.18
CA SER A 22 32.21 -15.39 -1.70
C SER A 22 31.08 -15.61 -0.74
N PHE A 23 29.87 -15.82 -1.29
CA PHE A 23 28.70 -16.16 -0.47
C PHE A 23 28.81 -17.56 0.09
N THR A 24 28.45 -17.72 1.36
CA THR A 24 28.22 -19.01 2.00
C THR A 24 26.77 -19.47 1.82
N LEU A 25 26.47 -20.73 2.15
CA LEU A 25 25.07 -21.21 2.14
C LEU A 25 24.20 -20.46 3.15
N GLU A 26 24.78 -20.06 4.30
CA GLU A 26 24.09 -19.23 5.30
C GLU A 26 23.79 -17.83 4.78
N ASP A 27 24.67 -17.24 3.98
CA ASP A 27 24.45 -15.94 3.35
C ASP A 27 23.30 -16.03 2.33
N LEU A 28 23.17 -17.15 1.62
CA LEU A 28 22.14 -17.38 0.60
C LEU A 28 20.82 -17.94 1.14
N ASN A 29 20.77 -18.26 2.44
CA ASN A 29 19.53 -18.74 3.06
C ASN A 29 18.48 -17.62 3.10
N PHE A 30 17.54 -17.65 2.16
CA PHE A 30 16.49 -16.63 2.02
C PHE A 30 15.71 -16.44 3.33
N GLY A 31 15.69 -15.19 3.82
CA GLY A 31 15.05 -14.84 5.09
C GLY A 31 15.85 -15.19 6.33
N GLY A 32 17.04 -15.81 6.22
CA GLY A 32 17.98 -16.03 7.31
C GLY A 32 18.62 -14.72 7.80
N THR A 33 19.30 -14.80 8.97
CA THR A 33 19.91 -13.60 9.60
C THR A 33 20.96 -12.96 8.69
N ASN A 34 21.87 -13.74 8.10
CA ASN A 34 22.89 -13.21 7.22
C ASN A 34 22.28 -12.55 5.98
N TYR A 35 21.30 -13.19 5.36
CA TYR A 35 20.59 -12.64 4.22
C TYR A 35 19.96 -11.28 4.54
N ARG A 36 19.24 -11.16 5.65
CA ARG A 36 18.62 -9.90 6.08
C ARG A 36 19.63 -8.78 6.32
N ASN A 37 20.83 -9.12 6.80
CA ASN A 37 21.88 -8.14 7.04
C ASN A 37 22.54 -7.65 5.75
N MET A 38 22.44 -8.42 4.65
CA MET A 38 23.01 -8.07 3.34
C MET A 38 22.07 -7.27 2.44
N ILE A 39 20.76 -7.33 2.66
CA ILE A 39 19.82 -6.53 1.86
C ILE A 39 19.80 -5.08 2.35
N PRO A 40 19.75 -4.10 1.42
CA PRO A 40 19.61 -2.71 1.80
C PRO A 40 18.33 -2.50 2.62
N LYS A 41 18.45 -1.71 3.68
CA LYS A 41 17.26 -1.29 4.44
C LYS A 41 16.39 -0.42 3.55
N THR A 42 15.12 -0.79 3.40
CA THR A 42 14.14 0.03 2.72
C THR A 42 13.94 1.33 3.49
N GLN A 43 14.06 2.45 2.81
CA GLN A 43 13.77 3.77 3.36
C GLN A 43 12.51 4.30 2.72
N TYR A 44 11.59 4.77 3.54
CA TYR A 44 10.36 5.40 3.10
C TYR A 44 10.50 6.91 3.24
N HIS A 45 9.98 7.65 2.28
CA HIS A 45 10.02 9.10 2.27
C HIS A 45 8.65 9.67 1.92
N ALA A 46 8.33 10.83 2.47
CA ALA A 46 7.16 11.61 2.12
C ALA A 46 7.55 13.08 1.95
N TRP A 47 6.78 13.79 1.13
CA TRP A 47 6.91 15.23 1.01
C TRP A 47 5.93 15.93 1.95
N TRP A 48 6.43 16.88 2.69
CA TRP A 48 5.63 17.83 3.47
C TRP A 48 5.78 19.23 2.84
N GLY A 49 5.02 19.49 1.81
CA GLY A 49 5.27 20.60 0.91
C GLY A 49 6.63 20.45 0.23
N ASP A 50 7.53 21.42 0.45
CA ASP A 50 8.91 21.38 -0.03
C ASP A 50 9.87 20.62 0.90
N GLU A 51 9.44 20.19 2.06
CA GLU A 51 10.29 19.49 3.01
C GLU A 51 10.30 17.99 2.76
N LEU A 52 11.47 17.37 2.76
CA LEU A 52 11.63 15.93 2.66
C LEU A 52 11.59 15.31 4.06
N VAL A 53 10.71 14.36 4.26
CA VAL A 53 10.60 13.60 5.52
C VAL A 53 10.95 12.15 5.27
N ARG A 54 11.94 11.62 5.98
CA ARG A 54 12.22 10.19 6.04
C ARG A 54 11.30 9.56 7.09
N LEU A 55 10.63 8.50 6.67
CA LEU A 55 9.70 7.75 7.50
C LEU A 55 10.36 6.43 7.95
N ASP A 56 10.21 6.12 9.22
CA ASP A 56 10.69 4.87 9.80
C ASP A 56 9.57 4.19 10.60
N VAL A 57 9.87 3.06 11.21
CA VAL A 57 8.87 2.33 12.02
C VAL A 57 8.42 3.19 13.20
N GLU A 58 9.35 3.72 13.98
CA GLU A 58 9.02 4.44 15.21
C GLU A 58 9.19 5.95 15.11
N GLU A 59 9.85 6.46 14.09
CA GLU A 59 10.30 7.85 14.01
C GLU A 59 10.13 8.44 12.61
N CYS A 60 9.89 9.74 12.53
CA CYS A 60 9.94 10.53 11.31
C CYS A 60 11.02 11.60 11.45
N TYR A 61 11.83 11.79 10.41
CA TYR A 61 12.92 12.75 10.40
C TYR A 61 12.76 13.75 9.26
N LEU A 62 12.90 15.02 9.59
CA LEU A 62 13.06 16.07 8.58
C LEU A 62 14.49 15.96 8.01
N VAL A 63 14.61 15.88 6.70
CA VAL A 63 15.88 15.73 5.99
C VAL A 63 16.25 17.06 5.32
N ASP A 64 17.39 17.63 5.71
CA ASP A 64 17.94 18.80 5.02
C ASP A 64 18.36 18.41 3.59
N LYS A 65 17.71 19.00 2.60
CA LYS A 65 17.90 18.65 1.17
C LYS A 65 19.28 18.97 0.61
N LYS A 66 20.07 19.80 1.28
CA LYS A 66 21.43 20.18 0.84
C LYS A 66 22.50 19.32 1.50
N THR A 67 22.35 19.04 2.78
CA THR A 67 23.37 18.36 3.58
C THR A 67 23.04 16.89 3.87
N GLY A 68 21.77 16.49 3.70
CA GLY A 68 21.28 15.18 4.11
C GLY A 68 21.16 15.02 5.62
N LYS A 69 21.38 16.09 6.41
CA LYS A 69 21.26 16.02 7.86
C LYS A 69 19.83 15.76 8.28
N GLU A 70 19.64 14.81 9.17
CA GLU A 70 18.34 14.44 9.72
C GLU A 70 18.09 15.09 11.07
N THR A 71 16.86 15.53 11.29
CA THR A 71 16.36 16.06 12.57
C THR A 71 15.06 15.38 12.92
N LEU A 72 14.93 14.84 14.13
CA LEU A 72 13.71 14.19 14.58
C LEU A 72 12.53 15.15 14.50
N LEU A 73 11.50 14.78 13.74
CA LEU A 73 10.23 15.50 13.61
C LEU A 73 9.19 14.98 14.59
N LEU A 74 8.98 13.68 14.58
CA LEU A 74 7.98 12.97 15.39
C LEU A 74 8.45 11.55 15.70
N ASP A 75 7.93 11.01 16.81
CA ASP A 75 8.02 9.61 17.15
C ASP A 75 6.65 9.01 17.52
N THR A 76 6.57 7.69 17.55
CA THR A 76 5.34 6.96 17.93
C THR A 76 4.91 7.27 19.36
N ALA A 77 5.83 7.55 20.27
CA ALA A 77 5.51 7.88 21.67
C ALA A 77 4.74 9.21 21.73
N ARG A 78 5.19 10.23 21.02
CA ARG A 78 4.50 11.53 20.94
C ARG A 78 3.14 11.39 20.26
N VAL A 79 3.05 10.66 19.16
CA VAL A 79 1.78 10.43 18.45
C VAL A 79 0.79 9.69 19.32
N ASN A 80 1.19 8.59 19.95
CA ASN A 80 0.34 7.82 20.85
C ASN A 80 -0.05 8.62 22.11
N GLY A 81 0.82 9.53 22.56
CA GLY A 81 0.49 10.48 23.62
C GLY A 81 -0.69 11.39 23.24
N ILE A 82 -0.68 11.94 22.02
CA ILE A 82 -1.79 12.77 21.51
C ILE A 82 -3.08 11.94 21.41
N ILE A 83 -3.01 10.76 20.81
CA ILE A 83 -4.16 9.87 20.63
C ILE A 83 -4.83 9.53 21.96
N ARG A 84 -4.04 9.22 22.96
CA ARG A 84 -4.52 8.92 24.33
C ARG A 84 -5.14 10.13 25.01
N ASP A 85 -4.48 11.31 24.91
CA ASP A 85 -4.95 12.55 25.54
C ASP A 85 -6.30 12.99 24.95
N GLU A 86 -6.55 12.70 23.67
CA GLU A 86 -7.81 12.93 22.97
C GLU A 86 -8.84 11.79 23.15
N GLY A 87 -8.56 10.82 24.02
CA GLY A 87 -9.50 9.77 24.44
C GLY A 87 -9.66 8.60 23.46
N SER A 88 -8.87 8.52 22.39
CA SER A 88 -8.88 7.33 21.51
C SER A 88 -8.08 6.19 22.15
N LYS A 89 -8.55 4.95 21.91
CA LYS A 89 -7.88 3.71 22.31
C LYS A 89 -6.97 3.13 21.22
N SER A 90 -6.89 3.80 20.10
CA SER A 90 -6.04 3.37 18.99
C SER A 90 -4.56 3.51 19.32
N VAL A 91 -3.76 2.60 18.79
CA VAL A 91 -2.31 2.60 18.98
C VAL A 91 -1.63 2.57 17.62
N VAL A 92 -0.78 3.57 17.39
CA VAL A 92 0.11 3.65 16.24
C VAL A 92 1.36 2.83 16.53
N ARG A 93 1.65 1.86 15.66
CA ARG A 93 2.81 0.97 15.80
C ARG A 93 3.95 1.35 14.88
N HIS A 94 3.67 2.10 13.82
CA HIS A 94 4.66 2.51 12.83
C HIS A 94 4.25 3.81 12.15
N LEU A 95 5.25 4.57 11.69
CA LEU A 95 5.09 5.86 11.03
C LEU A 95 5.49 5.85 9.54
N TYR A 96 5.85 4.69 8.96
CA TYR A 96 6.33 4.62 7.58
C TYR A 96 5.25 4.87 6.51
N ASN A 97 3.98 4.94 6.88
CA ASN A 97 2.85 5.18 5.97
C ASN A 97 2.02 6.43 6.31
N VAL A 98 2.62 7.36 7.05
CA VAL A 98 1.95 8.65 7.34
C VAL A 98 2.00 9.56 6.11
N GLU A 99 1.05 10.48 6.04
CA GLU A 99 0.98 11.45 4.97
C GLU A 99 0.77 12.85 5.53
N PHE A 100 1.40 13.82 4.89
CA PHE A 100 1.33 15.24 5.26
C PHE A 100 0.43 15.96 4.27
N PRO A 101 -0.86 16.22 4.59
CA PRO A 101 -1.85 16.71 3.63
C PRO A 101 -1.63 18.16 3.19
N GLU A 102 -0.98 18.98 4.03
CA GLU A 102 -0.82 20.41 3.78
C GLU A 102 0.62 20.89 4.04
N ALA A 103 1.16 21.58 3.05
CA ALA A 103 2.50 22.19 3.15
C ALA A 103 2.59 23.16 4.33
N GLY A 104 3.64 23.02 5.15
CA GLY A 104 3.93 23.93 6.27
C GLY A 104 2.96 23.86 7.45
N LYS A 105 1.87 23.08 7.37
CA LYS A 105 0.99 22.85 8.51
C LYS A 105 1.38 21.59 9.25
N PRO A 106 1.36 21.60 10.59
CA PRO A 106 1.71 20.44 11.41
C PRO A 106 0.59 19.40 11.43
N LEU A 107 0.14 18.98 10.26
CA LEU A 107 -0.96 18.04 10.06
C LEU A 107 -0.46 16.73 9.47
N MET A 108 -0.93 15.63 10.03
CA MET A 108 -0.55 14.29 9.62
C MET A 108 -1.78 13.38 9.57
N TRP A 109 -2.00 12.72 8.43
CA TRP A 109 -2.89 11.56 8.36
C TRP A 109 -2.16 10.31 8.80
N ILE A 110 -2.79 9.57 9.70
CA ILE A 110 -2.31 8.28 10.16
C ILE A 110 -3.46 7.30 10.27
N SER A 111 -3.22 6.05 9.86
CA SER A 111 -4.22 4.99 9.92
C SER A 111 -3.76 3.88 10.87
N THR A 112 -4.70 3.41 11.67
CA THR A 112 -4.55 2.22 12.51
C THR A 112 -5.53 1.14 12.03
N SER A 113 -5.56 -0.03 12.66
CA SER A 113 -6.58 -1.05 12.39
C SER A 113 -8.01 -0.58 12.69
N ASN A 114 -8.17 0.42 13.56
CA ASN A 114 -9.46 0.82 14.10
C ASN A 114 -10.01 2.13 13.52
N GLU A 115 -9.11 3.02 13.09
CA GLU A 115 -9.50 4.33 12.60
C GLU A 115 -8.38 5.00 11.79
N SER A 116 -8.76 5.93 10.92
CA SER A 116 -7.86 6.89 10.26
C SER A 116 -8.06 8.25 10.89
N MET A 117 -6.97 8.93 11.24
CA MET A 117 -7.01 10.18 12.01
C MET A 117 -6.18 11.26 11.32
N LEU A 118 -6.69 12.49 11.33
CA LEU A 118 -5.93 13.70 11.04
C LEU A 118 -5.48 14.32 12.36
N LEU A 119 -4.17 14.31 12.59
CA LEU A 119 -3.57 14.87 13.81
C LEU A 119 -2.92 16.22 13.51
N ASP A 120 -3.13 17.17 14.41
CA ASP A 120 -2.28 18.35 14.57
C ASP A 120 -1.27 18.04 15.70
N TRP A 121 -0.04 17.72 15.32
CA TRP A 121 0.96 17.30 16.30
C TRP A 121 1.55 18.45 17.11
N LYS A 122 1.42 19.70 16.63
CA LYS A 122 1.89 20.89 17.34
C LYS A 122 0.91 21.28 18.45
N ASN A 123 -0.38 21.31 18.11
CA ASN A 123 -1.45 21.66 19.07
C ASN A 123 -1.93 20.42 19.87
N ARG A 124 -1.38 19.24 19.59
CA ARG A 124 -1.69 17.97 20.26
C ARG A 124 -3.17 17.60 20.20
N LYS A 125 -3.76 17.64 19.00
CA LYS A 125 -5.18 17.38 18.79
C LYS A 125 -5.43 16.40 17.65
N ILE A 126 -6.49 15.61 17.78
CA ILE A 126 -7.13 14.92 16.67
C ILE A 126 -8.18 15.86 16.10
N LEU A 127 -7.96 16.33 14.86
CA LEU A 127 -8.92 17.20 14.18
C LEU A 127 -10.06 16.41 13.54
N GLU A 128 -9.77 15.21 13.08
CA GLU A 128 -10.71 14.31 12.39
C GLU A 128 -10.39 12.86 12.73
N SER A 129 -11.43 12.05 12.88
CA SER A 129 -11.30 10.60 13.03
C SER A 129 -12.42 9.90 12.27
N VAL A 130 -12.03 8.90 11.47
CA VAL A 130 -12.94 8.05 10.73
C VAL A 130 -12.71 6.60 11.15
N LYS A 131 -13.74 5.98 11.71
CA LYS A 131 -13.65 4.60 12.20
C LYS A 131 -13.49 3.60 11.06
N SER A 132 -12.62 2.64 11.23
CA SER A 132 -12.48 1.54 10.28
C SER A 132 -13.69 0.62 10.30
N VAL A 133 -14.03 0.07 9.15
CA VAL A 133 -15.11 -0.92 9.02
C VAL A 133 -14.51 -2.31 9.30
N GLY A 134 -15.04 -3.01 10.29
CA GLY A 134 -14.58 -4.37 10.63
C GLY A 134 -15.17 -5.45 9.73
N GLY A 135 -14.51 -6.61 9.66
CA GLY A 135 -15.01 -7.77 8.90
C GLY A 135 -14.99 -7.61 7.38
N VAL A 136 -14.07 -6.79 6.87
CA VAL A 136 -13.92 -6.52 5.44
C VAL A 136 -12.67 -7.18 4.88
N SER A 137 -12.71 -7.56 3.60
CA SER A 137 -11.59 -8.17 2.89
C SER A 137 -10.70 -7.16 2.15
N ALA A 138 -11.23 -5.96 1.85
CA ALA A 138 -10.48 -4.85 1.29
C ALA A 138 -11.10 -3.53 1.77
N VAL A 139 -10.27 -2.49 1.88
CA VAL A 139 -10.69 -1.15 2.31
C VAL A 139 -9.89 -0.08 1.59
N ALA A 140 -10.54 1.02 1.22
CA ALA A 140 -9.89 2.23 0.73
C ALA A 140 -10.52 3.46 1.37
N PHE A 141 -9.69 4.32 1.94
CA PHE A 141 -10.12 5.57 2.55
C PHE A 141 -9.92 6.75 1.60
N CYS A 142 -10.95 7.58 1.46
CA CYS A 142 -10.90 8.84 0.75
C CYS A 142 -10.81 10.01 1.71
N LYS A 143 -9.67 10.68 1.75
CA LYS A 143 -9.45 11.84 2.63
C LYS A 143 -10.27 13.05 2.22
N ALA A 144 -10.48 13.27 0.91
CA ALA A 144 -11.21 14.43 0.39
C ALA A 144 -12.69 14.41 0.78
N SER A 145 -13.36 13.27 0.66
CA SER A 145 -14.77 13.11 1.04
C SER A 145 -14.99 12.49 2.41
N LYS A 146 -13.91 12.04 3.08
CA LYS A 146 -13.97 11.30 4.35
C LYS A 146 -14.81 10.03 4.27
N MET A 147 -14.84 9.43 3.08
CA MET A 147 -15.56 8.19 2.80
C MET A 147 -14.64 6.99 2.92
N ILE A 148 -15.17 5.88 3.36
CA ILE A 148 -14.52 4.58 3.29
C ILE A 148 -15.27 3.73 2.28
N SER A 149 -14.56 3.15 1.30
CA SER A 149 -15.07 2.03 0.53
C SER A 149 -14.51 0.73 1.06
N ALA A 150 -15.34 -0.30 1.13
CA ALA A 150 -14.97 -1.59 1.73
C ALA A 150 -15.66 -2.74 0.99
N VAL A 151 -15.03 -3.91 1.04
CA VAL A 151 -15.60 -5.15 0.51
C VAL A 151 -15.94 -6.08 1.67
N LYS A 152 -17.19 -6.46 1.75
CA LYS A 152 -17.70 -7.43 2.72
C LYS A 152 -18.50 -8.50 1.98
N GLU A 153 -18.19 -9.76 2.23
CA GLU A 153 -18.86 -10.89 1.59
C GLU A 153 -18.95 -10.73 0.06
N HIS A 154 -17.82 -10.36 -0.56
CA HIS A 154 -17.65 -10.11 -1.99
C HIS A 154 -18.38 -8.88 -2.54
N ASN A 155 -19.21 -8.19 -1.74
CA ASN A 155 -19.96 -7.00 -2.15
C ASN A 155 -19.26 -5.71 -1.74
N LEU A 156 -19.48 -4.66 -2.53
CA LEU A 156 -18.90 -3.33 -2.33
C LEU A 156 -19.84 -2.44 -1.52
N TYR A 157 -19.26 -1.71 -0.58
CA TYR A 157 -19.93 -0.76 0.30
C TYR A 157 -19.17 0.55 0.34
N VAL A 158 -19.90 1.64 0.61
CA VAL A 158 -19.31 2.92 1.01
C VAL A 158 -19.90 3.36 2.34
N THR A 159 -19.06 3.93 3.19
CA THR A 159 -19.44 4.39 4.53
C THR A 159 -18.94 5.82 4.71
N ASP A 160 -19.79 6.72 5.18
CA ASP A 160 -19.42 8.09 5.51
C ASP A 160 -18.77 8.19 6.90
N TYR A 161 -18.26 9.38 7.25
CA TYR A 161 -17.62 9.60 8.55
C TYR A 161 -18.60 9.59 9.74
N HIS A 162 -19.91 9.61 9.48
CA HIS A 162 -20.95 9.41 10.50
C HIS A 162 -21.27 7.93 10.73
N GLY A 163 -20.75 7.03 9.90
CA GLY A 163 -21.01 5.59 9.97
C GLY A 163 -22.19 5.12 9.13
N ASN A 164 -22.82 6.01 8.33
CA ASN A 164 -23.88 5.60 7.43
C ASN A 164 -23.28 4.81 6.28
N THR A 165 -23.75 3.58 6.11
CA THR A 165 -23.23 2.65 5.12
C THR A 165 -24.24 2.40 4.02
N LYS A 166 -23.77 2.46 2.77
CA LYS A 166 -24.55 2.12 1.58
C LYS A 166 -23.89 0.95 0.86
N GLN A 167 -24.68 -0.05 0.54
CA GLN A 167 -24.28 -1.16 -0.31
C GLN A 167 -24.38 -0.77 -1.79
N LEU A 168 -23.31 -1.00 -2.56
CA LEU A 168 -23.22 -0.64 -3.98
C LEU A 168 -23.43 -1.83 -4.92
N SER A 169 -23.20 -3.06 -4.44
CA SER A 169 -23.43 -4.28 -5.22
C SER A 169 -24.12 -5.33 -4.37
N THR A 170 -24.89 -6.23 -5.01
CA THR A 170 -25.71 -7.26 -4.33
C THR A 170 -25.52 -8.66 -4.91
N ASP A 171 -24.78 -8.80 -6.01
CA ASP A 171 -24.50 -10.05 -6.70
C ASP A 171 -23.10 -10.61 -6.40
N GLY A 172 -22.42 -10.02 -5.41
CA GLY A 172 -21.12 -10.49 -4.96
C GLY A 172 -21.17 -11.91 -4.45
N SER A 173 -20.23 -12.72 -4.92
CA SER A 173 -20.12 -14.16 -4.61
C SER A 173 -18.67 -14.61 -4.78
N ARG A 174 -18.41 -15.91 -4.62
CA ARG A 174 -17.11 -16.48 -4.97
C ARG A 174 -16.76 -16.27 -6.44
N GLU A 175 -17.75 -16.24 -7.31
CA GLU A 175 -17.58 -16.05 -8.76
C GLU A 175 -17.56 -14.58 -9.18
N ILE A 176 -18.29 -13.72 -8.49
CA ILE A 176 -18.39 -12.28 -8.78
C ILE A 176 -17.79 -11.49 -7.63
N VAL A 177 -16.64 -10.88 -7.87
CA VAL A 177 -15.87 -10.21 -6.83
C VAL A 177 -15.75 -8.71 -7.14
N TYR A 178 -16.06 -7.88 -6.16
CA TYR A 178 -15.99 -6.44 -6.27
C TYR A 178 -14.80 -5.86 -5.50
N GLY A 179 -14.21 -4.79 -6.02
CA GLY A 179 -13.31 -3.91 -5.27
C GLY A 179 -12.02 -4.53 -4.76
N GLN A 180 -11.70 -5.74 -5.16
CA GLN A 180 -10.45 -6.42 -4.81
C GLN A 180 -9.44 -6.32 -5.95
N SER A 181 -8.18 -6.56 -5.63
CA SER A 181 -7.12 -6.73 -6.63
C SER A 181 -7.46 -7.87 -7.56
N VAL A 182 -7.15 -7.70 -8.83
CA VAL A 182 -7.32 -8.71 -9.88
C VAL A 182 -5.98 -9.37 -10.21
N HIS A 183 -6.00 -10.41 -11.03
CA HIS A 183 -4.80 -11.16 -11.44
C HIS A 183 -3.91 -11.59 -10.25
N ARG A 184 -4.53 -11.98 -9.13
CA ARG A 184 -3.83 -12.44 -7.91
C ARG A 184 -2.77 -11.46 -7.39
N SER A 185 -3.02 -10.17 -7.58
CA SER A 185 -2.08 -9.09 -7.22
C SER A 185 -0.76 -9.12 -8.02
N GLU A 186 -0.75 -9.78 -9.17
CA GLU A 186 0.37 -9.77 -10.10
C GLU A 186 0.40 -8.47 -10.94
N PHE A 187 1.44 -8.27 -11.74
CA PHE A 187 1.62 -7.11 -12.63
C PHE A 187 1.56 -5.74 -11.93
N GLY A 188 1.86 -5.69 -10.63
CA GLY A 188 1.79 -4.46 -9.85
C GLY A 188 0.36 -4.05 -9.43
N ILE A 189 -0.66 -4.85 -9.73
CA ILE A 189 -2.05 -4.59 -9.33
C ILE A 189 -2.22 -5.03 -7.87
N SER A 190 -2.29 -4.07 -6.94
CA SER A 190 -2.34 -4.34 -5.51
C SER A 190 -3.67 -3.96 -4.84
N LYS A 191 -4.58 -3.31 -5.57
CA LYS A 191 -5.86 -2.85 -5.05
C LYS A 191 -6.93 -2.88 -6.14
N GLY A 192 -8.20 -2.80 -5.75
CA GLY A 192 -9.33 -2.82 -6.68
C GLY A 192 -10.32 -1.68 -6.47
N MET A 193 -9.97 -0.67 -5.64
CA MET A 193 -10.79 0.51 -5.37
C MET A 193 -9.94 1.77 -5.49
N PHE A 194 -10.46 2.78 -6.19
CA PHE A 194 -9.73 4.00 -6.55
C PHE A 194 -10.66 5.21 -6.41
N TRP A 195 -10.40 6.03 -5.42
CA TRP A 195 -11.12 7.29 -5.24
C TRP A 195 -10.56 8.37 -6.17
N SER A 196 -11.45 9.18 -6.76
CA SER A 196 -11.03 10.38 -7.48
C SER A 196 -10.37 11.39 -6.52
N PRO A 197 -9.46 12.25 -7.01
CA PRO A 197 -8.77 13.23 -6.15
C PRO A 197 -9.73 14.18 -5.40
N ASP A 198 -10.87 14.51 -5.99
CA ASP A 198 -11.93 15.32 -5.39
C ASP A 198 -12.83 14.52 -4.43
N GLY A 199 -12.66 13.20 -4.36
CA GLY A 199 -13.44 12.30 -3.53
C GLY A 199 -14.89 12.11 -3.97
N GLN A 200 -15.29 12.59 -5.17
CA GLN A 200 -16.67 12.51 -5.60
C GLN A 200 -17.02 11.19 -6.32
N ARG A 201 -16.01 10.45 -6.76
CA ARG A 201 -16.21 9.21 -7.51
C ARG A 201 -15.33 8.09 -6.97
N LEU A 202 -15.87 6.88 -7.00
CA LEU A 202 -15.18 5.65 -6.69
C LEU A 202 -15.14 4.77 -7.92
N ALA A 203 -13.96 4.58 -8.51
CA ALA A 203 -13.74 3.54 -9.50
C ALA A 203 -13.40 2.22 -8.81
N PHE A 204 -13.87 1.10 -9.34
CA PHE A 204 -13.63 -0.21 -8.76
C PHE A 204 -13.63 -1.31 -9.83
N TYR A 205 -12.92 -2.38 -9.56
CA TYR A 205 -12.98 -3.58 -10.36
C TYR A 205 -14.19 -4.43 -9.97
N ARG A 206 -14.89 -4.95 -10.98
CA ARG A 206 -15.80 -6.08 -10.89
C ARG A 206 -15.16 -7.23 -11.68
N MET A 207 -14.80 -8.26 -10.98
CA MET A 207 -14.16 -9.45 -11.55
C MET A 207 -15.18 -10.58 -11.62
N ASP A 208 -15.41 -11.09 -12.82
CA ASP A 208 -16.21 -12.29 -13.07
C ASP A 208 -15.28 -13.47 -13.35
N GLN A 209 -15.20 -14.38 -12.40
CA GLN A 209 -14.40 -15.59 -12.47
C GLN A 209 -15.26 -16.87 -12.55
N SER A 210 -16.52 -16.74 -12.97
CA SER A 210 -17.45 -17.86 -13.07
C SER A 210 -16.97 -18.96 -14.03
N LYS A 211 -16.22 -18.57 -15.06
CA LYS A 211 -15.66 -19.49 -16.06
C LYS A 211 -14.23 -19.95 -15.74
N VAL A 212 -13.64 -19.44 -14.66
CA VAL A 212 -12.29 -19.84 -14.25
C VAL A 212 -12.34 -21.20 -13.56
N ALA A 213 -11.44 -22.10 -13.94
CA ALA A 213 -11.33 -23.41 -13.33
C ALA A 213 -11.00 -23.35 -11.82
N ASP A 214 -11.49 -24.34 -11.09
CA ASP A 214 -11.15 -24.54 -9.70
C ASP A 214 -9.83 -25.32 -9.60
N TYR A 215 -8.77 -24.62 -9.17
CA TYR A 215 -7.49 -25.25 -8.89
C TYR A 215 -7.55 -25.96 -7.53
N PRO A 216 -7.23 -27.27 -7.46
CA PRO A 216 -7.32 -28.02 -6.24
C PRO A 216 -6.25 -27.58 -5.23
N GLN A 217 -6.70 -27.08 -4.08
CA GLN A 217 -5.87 -26.79 -2.93
C GLN A 217 -6.34 -27.55 -1.70
N VAL A 218 -5.40 -27.91 -0.84
CA VAL A 218 -5.65 -28.59 0.42
C VAL A 218 -5.20 -27.72 1.57
N ASN A 219 -6.12 -27.42 2.48
CA ASN A 219 -5.77 -26.77 3.74
C ASN A 219 -5.10 -27.75 4.69
N ILE A 220 -3.76 -27.73 4.70
CA ILE A 220 -2.94 -28.59 5.58
C ILE A 220 -2.95 -28.12 7.05
N LYS A 221 -3.48 -26.93 7.36
CA LYS A 221 -3.58 -26.40 8.73
C LYS A 221 -4.83 -26.89 9.44
N ALA A 222 -5.80 -27.38 8.71
CA ALA A 222 -6.99 -28.00 9.30
C ALA A 222 -6.60 -29.29 10.04
N ARG A 223 -7.30 -29.62 11.13
CA ARG A 223 -7.03 -30.85 11.90
C ARG A 223 -7.12 -32.10 11.03
N SER A 224 -8.09 -32.14 10.12
CA SER A 224 -8.14 -33.10 9.01
C SER A 224 -7.99 -32.27 7.73
N ALA A 225 -7.20 -32.75 6.78
CA ALA A 225 -7.00 -32.06 5.52
C ALA A 225 -8.36 -31.76 4.86
N ALA A 226 -8.60 -30.49 4.54
CA ALA A 226 -9.82 -30.01 3.91
C ALA A 226 -9.52 -29.57 2.48
N TYR A 227 -10.42 -29.91 1.55
CA TYR A 227 -10.32 -29.42 0.18
C TYR A 227 -10.84 -27.98 0.11
N GLU A 228 -9.99 -27.05 -0.29
CA GLU A 228 -10.30 -25.61 -0.42
C GLU A 228 -9.83 -25.13 -1.79
N PRO A 229 -10.60 -25.38 -2.87
CA PRO A 229 -10.20 -25.00 -4.22
C PRO A 229 -10.18 -23.48 -4.38
N ASP A 230 -9.20 -22.96 -5.11
CA ASP A 230 -9.10 -21.57 -5.49
C ASP A 230 -9.35 -21.38 -6.99
N LYS A 231 -9.90 -20.24 -7.39
CA LYS A 231 -10.09 -19.89 -8.80
C LYS A 231 -8.73 -19.54 -9.42
N TYR A 232 -8.21 -20.43 -10.25
CA TYR A 232 -6.93 -20.26 -10.92
C TYR A 232 -6.92 -20.93 -12.30
N PRO A 233 -6.76 -20.18 -13.40
CA PRO A 233 -6.72 -20.76 -14.72
C PRO A 233 -5.38 -21.47 -14.94
N MET A 234 -5.41 -22.69 -15.44
CA MET A 234 -4.23 -23.38 -15.95
C MET A 234 -3.84 -22.80 -17.31
N ALA A 235 -2.64 -23.12 -17.79
CA ALA A 235 -2.16 -22.68 -19.08
C ALA A 235 -3.13 -23.10 -20.21
N GLY A 236 -3.60 -22.12 -20.97
CA GLY A 236 -4.57 -22.30 -22.05
C GLY A 236 -6.05 -22.34 -21.63
N GLU A 237 -6.35 -22.24 -20.33
CA GLU A 237 -7.72 -22.15 -19.83
C GLU A 237 -8.22 -20.70 -19.79
N GLN A 238 -9.53 -20.55 -19.61
CA GLN A 238 -10.18 -19.25 -19.56
C GLN A 238 -9.83 -18.51 -18.25
N SER A 239 -9.38 -17.28 -18.38
CA SER A 239 -9.16 -16.36 -17.26
C SER A 239 -10.46 -15.64 -16.88
N HIS A 240 -10.40 -14.86 -15.80
CA HIS A 240 -11.52 -14.03 -15.35
C HIS A 240 -11.72 -12.80 -16.26
N ASP A 241 -12.95 -12.33 -16.34
CA ASP A 241 -13.33 -11.09 -17.01
C ASP A 241 -13.36 -9.95 -15.99
N VAL A 242 -12.70 -8.83 -16.30
CA VAL A 242 -12.67 -7.64 -15.43
C VAL A 242 -13.39 -6.48 -16.12
N THR A 243 -14.31 -5.86 -15.39
CA THR A 243 -14.96 -4.61 -15.79
C THR A 243 -14.70 -3.53 -14.76
N ILE A 244 -14.71 -2.26 -15.19
CA ILE A 244 -14.53 -1.11 -14.31
C ILE A 244 -15.88 -0.46 -14.09
N GLY A 245 -16.31 -0.43 -12.83
CA GLY A 245 -17.46 0.35 -12.39
C GLY A 245 -17.01 1.69 -11.83
N ILE A 246 -17.80 2.73 -12.04
CA ILE A 246 -17.61 4.07 -11.47
C ILE A 246 -18.89 4.46 -10.74
N TYR A 247 -18.80 4.58 -9.43
CA TYR A 247 -19.87 5.09 -8.58
C TYR A 247 -19.68 6.59 -8.34
N ASP A 248 -20.73 7.36 -8.59
CA ASP A 248 -20.76 8.81 -8.35
C ASP A 248 -21.55 9.11 -7.07
N LEU A 249 -20.91 9.74 -6.08
CA LEU A 249 -21.52 10.04 -4.77
C LEU A 249 -22.71 11.00 -4.87
N LYS A 250 -22.67 11.95 -5.82
CA LYS A 250 -23.71 12.98 -5.95
C LYS A 250 -24.97 12.42 -6.56
N THR A 251 -24.84 11.62 -7.60
CA THR A 251 -25.99 11.03 -8.32
C THR A 251 -26.40 9.69 -7.74
N GLU A 252 -25.57 9.10 -6.91
CA GLU A 252 -25.74 7.77 -6.32
C GLU A 252 -25.88 6.65 -7.36
N LYS A 253 -25.32 6.83 -8.55
CA LYS A 253 -25.40 5.88 -9.67
C LYS A 253 -24.03 5.27 -9.94
N THR A 254 -24.08 4.01 -10.35
CA THR A 254 -22.91 3.30 -10.89
C THR A 254 -23.07 3.20 -12.40
N ILE A 255 -22.01 3.51 -13.12
CA ILE A 255 -21.87 3.21 -14.55
C ILE A 255 -20.73 2.21 -14.71
N TYR A 256 -20.81 1.36 -15.73
CA TYR A 256 -19.72 0.47 -16.11
C TYR A 256 -19.14 0.96 -17.42
N LEU A 257 -17.81 0.95 -17.50
CA LEU A 257 -17.10 1.31 -18.72
C LEU A 257 -17.32 0.22 -19.77
N GLU A 258 -17.72 0.64 -20.96
CA GLU A 258 -17.75 -0.24 -22.12
C GLU A 258 -16.34 -0.45 -22.62
N THR A 259 -15.78 -1.63 -22.37
CA THR A 259 -14.54 -2.05 -22.97
C THR A 259 -14.86 -2.86 -24.24
N PRO A 260 -14.12 -2.70 -25.36
CA PRO A 260 -14.31 -3.55 -26.50
C PRO A 260 -14.13 -5.02 -26.08
N LYS A 261 -15.16 -5.84 -26.31
CA LYS A 261 -14.98 -7.30 -26.14
C LYS A 261 -13.91 -7.71 -27.12
N SER A 262 -12.76 -8.12 -26.61
CA SER A 262 -11.78 -8.80 -27.44
C SER A 262 -12.38 -10.14 -27.87
N ASP A 263 -12.13 -10.57 -29.11
CA ASP A 263 -12.28 -11.97 -29.44
C ASP A 263 -11.40 -12.78 -28.46
N ASP A 264 -11.71 -14.04 -28.23
CA ASP A 264 -11.14 -14.87 -27.15
C ASP A 264 -9.59 -14.93 -27.09
N THR A 265 -8.91 -14.36 -28.10
CA THR A 265 -7.45 -14.27 -28.18
C THR A 265 -6.88 -12.94 -27.69
N LYS A 266 -7.73 -11.98 -27.33
CA LYS A 266 -7.33 -10.62 -26.96
C LYS A 266 -8.08 -10.18 -25.69
N GLN A 267 -7.97 -10.95 -24.64
CA GLN A 267 -8.29 -10.39 -23.34
C GLN A 267 -7.39 -9.17 -23.14
N LEU A 268 -8.00 -7.97 -23.15
CA LEU A 268 -7.27 -6.81 -22.70
C LEU A 268 -6.94 -7.10 -21.23
N PRO A 269 -5.67 -7.26 -20.87
CA PRO A 269 -5.32 -7.26 -19.47
C PRO A 269 -5.90 -5.96 -18.89
N ALA A 270 -6.35 -5.99 -17.63
CA ALA A 270 -6.71 -4.79 -16.91
C ALA A 270 -5.43 -3.97 -16.64
N TRP A 271 -4.86 -3.46 -17.72
CA TRP A 271 -3.76 -2.51 -17.65
C TRP A 271 -4.37 -1.18 -17.26
N GLY A 272 -4.20 -0.81 -15.99
CA GLY A 272 -4.50 0.52 -15.54
C GLY A 272 -3.44 1.51 -15.99
#